data_7c32fc6a76c543699e01d03e851df671
#
_entry.id   7c32fc6a76c543699e01d03e851df671
#
_cell.length_a   1.000
_cell.length_b   1.000
_cell.length_c   1.000
_cell.angle_alpha   90.00
_cell.angle_beta   90.00
_cell.angle_gamma   90.00
#
_symmetry.space_group_name_H-M   'P 1'
#
loop_
_entity.id
_entity.type
_entity.pdbx_description
1 polymer ?
#
loop_
_entity_poly.entity_id
_entity_poly.type
_entity_poly.pdbx_seq_one_letter_code
_entity_poly.pdbx_strand_id
1 'polypeptide(L)'
;MKIRNKKFVYLISPNKILNNLFYNSLNLVLKSKKVKFFQLRLKKETNKKKIIIAKKILKICKKNKVKFIINDNPHLALKVNAHGCHIGQGDMSIINARK
;
A
#
# COMPACT_ATOMS: atom_id res chain seq x y z
N MET A 1 -6.17 9.41 3.88
CA MET A 1 -6.27 7.95 3.76
C MET A 1 -7.66 7.49 4.10
N LYS A 2 -8.10 6.43 3.46
CA LYS A 2 -9.39 5.83 3.76
C LYS A 2 -9.21 4.61 4.63
N ILE A 3 -10.16 4.41 5.54
CA ILE A 3 -10.12 3.30 6.47
C ILE A 3 -11.41 2.51 6.31
N ARG A 4 -11.27 1.22 6.11
CA ARG A 4 -12.39 0.30 6.13
C ARG A 4 -12.33 -0.52 7.39
N ASN A 5 -13.41 -0.50 8.12
CA ASN A 5 -13.47 -1.07 9.44
C ASN A 5 -14.31 -2.33 9.44
N LYS A 6 -13.69 -3.45 9.70
CA LYS A 6 -14.37 -4.72 9.96
C LYS A 6 -13.64 -5.38 11.12
N LYS A 7 -13.28 -6.65 10.98
CA LYS A 7 -12.43 -7.29 11.98
C LYS A 7 -11.02 -6.73 11.96
N PHE A 8 -10.62 -6.13 10.86
CA PHE A 8 -9.33 -5.49 10.71
C PHE A 8 -9.52 -4.22 9.90
N VAL A 9 -8.52 -3.37 9.96
CA VAL A 9 -8.53 -2.12 9.23
C VAL A 9 -7.78 -2.30 7.92
N TYR A 10 -8.40 -1.88 6.84
CA TYR A 10 -7.81 -1.86 5.51
C TYR A 10 -7.56 -0.40 5.16
N LEU A 11 -6.32 -0.01 5.06
CA LEU A 11 -5.94 1.39 4.88
C LEU A 11 -5.56 1.66 3.43
N ILE A 12 -6.08 2.72 2.86
CA ILE A 12 -5.78 3.10 1.48
C ILE A 12 -5.10 4.45 1.47
N SER A 13 -4.00 4.55 0.74
CA SER A 13 -3.24 5.79 0.68
C SER A 13 -3.96 6.88 -0.10
N PRO A 14 -3.57 8.14 0.09
CA PRO A 14 -4.00 9.19 -0.82
C PRO A 14 -3.38 8.98 -2.21
N ASN A 15 -3.89 9.70 -3.19
CA ASN A 15 -3.43 9.56 -4.57
C ASN A 15 -1.98 10.00 -4.77
N LYS A 16 -1.47 10.80 -3.88
CA LYS A 16 -0.16 11.38 -4.02
C LYS A 16 0.53 11.44 -2.67
N ILE A 17 1.82 11.09 -2.65
CA ILE A 17 2.63 11.16 -1.44
C ILE A 17 3.59 12.33 -1.62
N LEU A 18 3.39 13.39 -0.87
CA LEU A 18 4.09 14.65 -1.10
C LEU A 18 5.38 14.83 -0.34
N ASN A 19 5.49 14.23 0.86
CA ASN A 19 6.66 14.49 1.68
C ASN A 19 6.88 13.37 2.70
N ASN A 20 7.95 13.55 3.46
CA ASN A 20 8.36 12.56 4.45
C ASN A 20 7.42 12.44 5.64
N LEU A 21 6.62 13.46 5.89
CA LEU A 21 5.65 13.40 6.99
C LEU A 21 4.68 12.24 6.81
N PHE A 22 4.35 11.92 5.56
CA PHE A 22 3.47 10.80 5.31
C PHE A 22 4.05 9.51 5.85
N TYR A 23 5.33 9.26 5.61
CA TYR A 23 5.95 8.02 6.05
C TYR A 23 5.99 7.90 7.57
N ASN A 24 6.27 9.01 8.25
CA ASN A 24 6.27 9.02 9.71
C ASN A 24 4.87 8.75 10.26
N SER A 25 3.87 9.40 9.68
CA SER A 25 2.48 9.20 10.07
C SER A 25 2.04 7.78 9.82
N LEU A 26 2.40 7.22 8.67
CA LEU A 26 2.07 5.84 8.34
C LEU A 26 2.65 4.88 9.36
N ASN A 27 3.93 5.06 9.69
CA ASN A 27 4.56 4.20 10.66
C ASN A 27 3.85 4.23 12.02
N LEU A 28 3.43 5.41 12.45
CA LEU A 28 2.69 5.54 13.70
C LEU A 28 1.34 4.82 13.65
N VAL A 29 0.64 4.97 12.53
CA VAL A 29 -0.66 4.31 12.37
C VAL A 29 -0.49 2.79 12.35
N LEU A 30 0.51 2.30 11.64
CA LEU A 30 0.72 0.86 11.54
C LEU A 30 1.22 0.23 12.83
N LYS A 31 1.86 1.01 13.69
CA LYS A 31 2.29 0.51 14.99
C LYS A 31 1.12 0.13 15.90
N SER A 32 -0.07 0.66 15.63
CA SER A 32 -1.25 0.33 16.42
C SER A 32 -1.64 -1.13 16.30
N LYS A 33 -1.14 -1.81 15.26
CA LYS A 33 -1.41 -3.22 14.97
C LYS A 33 -2.86 -3.53 14.65
N LYS A 34 -3.65 -2.51 14.38
CA LYS A 34 -5.03 -2.67 13.94
C LYS A 34 -5.15 -2.77 12.44
N VAL A 35 -4.15 -2.23 11.71
CA VAL A 35 -4.13 -2.26 10.25
C VAL A 35 -3.52 -3.57 9.79
N LYS A 36 -4.23 -4.30 8.95
CA LYS A 36 -3.74 -5.56 8.38
C LYS A 36 -3.31 -5.41 6.94
N PHE A 37 -3.92 -4.48 6.22
CA PHE A 37 -3.61 -4.25 4.81
C PHE A 37 -3.41 -2.78 4.56
N PHE A 38 -2.44 -2.46 3.72
CA PHE A 38 -2.25 -1.09 3.23
C PHE A 38 -2.18 -1.14 1.72
N GLN A 39 -3.07 -0.39 1.07
CA GLN A 39 -3.10 -0.30 -0.38
C GLN A 39 -2.52 1.03 -0.84
N LEU A 40 -1.52 0.96 -1.70
CA LEU A 40 -0.92 2.15 -2.29
C LEU A 40 -1.62 2.46 -3.61
N ARG A 41 -2.21 3.65 -3.69
CA ARG A 41 -2.87 4.15 -4.89
C ARG A 41 -2.18 5.43 -5.32
N LEU A 42 -1.32 5.34 -6.29
CA LEU A 42 -0.64 6.52 -6.82
C LEU A 42 -1.15 6.81 -8.22
N LYS A 43 -1.43 8.09 -8.47
CA LYS A 43 -1.83 8.56 -9.78
C LYS A 43 -0.87 9.69 -10.16
N LYS A 44 -0.58 9.78 -11.44
CA LYS A 44 0.21 10.90 -11.97
C LYS A 44 1.62 11.00 -11.41
N GLU A 45 2.20 9.88 -11.03
CA GLU A 45 3.60 9.83 -10.67
C GLU A 45 4.38 9.11 -11.76
N THR A 46 5.65 9.45 -11.91
CA THR A 46 6.50 8.72 -12.84
C THR A 46 6.74 7.30 -12.31
N ASN A 47 7.07 6.39 -13.20
CA ASN A 47 7.37 5.02 -12.79
C ASN A 47 8.53 4.98 -11.82
N LYS A 48 9.53 5.80 -12.03
CA LYS A 48 10.68 5.86 -11.14
C LYS A 48 10.28 6.26 -9.72
N LYS A 49 9.45 7.30 -9.61
CA LYS A 49 8.97 7.74 -8.31
C LYS A 49 8.07 6.71 -7.64
N LYS A 50 7.23 6.05 -8.44
CA LYS A 50 6.37 4.99 -7.90
C LYS A 50 7.18 3.89 -7.25
N ILE A 51 8.27 3.49 -7.89
CA ILE A 51 9.14 2.45 -7.34
C ILE A 51 9.76 2.90 -6.02
N ILE A 52 10.27 4.12 -5.98
CA ILE A 52 10.90 4.64 -4.78
C ILE A 52 9.90 4.71 -3.63
N ILE A 53 8.73 5.25 -3.88
CA ILE A 53 7.68 5.38 -2.88
C ILE A 53 7.23 4.01 -2.40
N ALA A 54 6.99 3.10 -3.35
CA ALA A 54 6.52 1.77 -3.01
C ALA A 54 7.52 1.01 -2.16
N LYS A 55 8.80 1.13 -2.46
CA LYS A 55 9.82 0.46 -1.66
C LYS A 55 9.89 0.98 -0.23
N LYS A 56 9.75 2.28 -0.06
CA LYS A 56 9.73 2.87 1.28
C LYS A 56 8.55 2.39 2.08
N ILE A 57 7.37 2.37 1.46
CA ILE A 57 6.15 1.93 2.14
C ILE A 57 6.20 0.44 2.44
N LEU A 58 6.71 -0.36 1.51
CA LEU A 58 6.85 -1.79 1.74
C LEU A 58 7.69 -2.06 2.98
N LYS A 59 8.78 -1.31 3.15
CA LYS A 59 9.64 -1.47 4.30
C LYS A 59 8.89 -1.21 5.60
N ILE A 60 8.10 -0.14 5.61
CA ILE A 60 7.30 0.22 6.78
C ILE A 60 6.23 -0.84 7.06
N CYS A 61 5.59 -1.34 6.01
CA CYS A 61 4.58 -2.37 6.16
C CYS A 61 5.18 -3.66 6.71
N LYS A 62 6.32 -4.08 6.18
CA LYS A 62 6.97 -5.29 6.66
C LYS A 62 7.37 -5.18 8.12
N LYS A 63 7.90 -4.03 8.51
CA LYS A 63 8.29 -3.78 9.88
C LYS A 63 7.13 -3.94 10.83
N ASN A 64 5.94 -3.57 10.39
CA ASN A 64 4.75 -3.60 11.21
C ASN A 64 3.84 -4.80 10.93
N LYS A 65 4.30 -5.74 10.11
CA LYS A 65 3.56 -6.97 9.76
C LYS A 65 2.23 -6.67 9.07
N VAL A 66 2.26 -5.69 8.19
CA VAL A 66 1.10 -5.28 7.40
C VAL A 66 1.31 -5.75 5.97
N LYS A 67 0.25 -6.29 5.35
CA LYS A 67 0.30 -6.70 3.95
C LYS A 67 0.24 -5.48 3.06
N PHE A 68 1.17 -5.40 2.12
CA PHE A 68 1.31 -4.26 1.21
C PHE A 68 0.71 -4.61 -0.14
N ILE A 69 -0.27 -3.83 -0.58
CA ILE A 69 -1.01 -4.06 -1.82
C ILE A 69 -0.80 -2.86 -2.73
N ILE A 70 -0.53 -3.12 -4.00
CA ILE A 70 -0.43 -2.08 -5.02
C ILE A 70 -1.76 -2.01 -5.76
N ASN A 71 -2.27 -0.80 -5.95
CA ASN A 71 -3.51 -0.61 -6.69
C ASN A 71 -3.24 -0.56 -8.19
N ASP A 72 -3.89 -1.45 -8.93
CA ASP A 72 -4.05 -1.35 -10.38
C ASP A 72 -2.75 -1.28 -11.17
N ASN A 73 -1.68 -1.89 -10.67
CA ASN A 73 -0.39 -1.88 -11.34
C ASN A 73 0.38 -3.16 -11.03
N PRO A 74 0.08 -4.24 -11.76
CA PRO A 74 0.75 -5.53 -11.51
C PRO A 74 2.26 -5.48 -11.73
N HIS A 75 2.71 -4.70 -12.70
CA HIS A 75 4.15 -4.60 -12.96
C HIS A 75 4.89 -4.00 -11.76
N LEU A 76 4.32 -2.95 -11.20
CA LEU A 76 4.92 -2.34 -10.02
C LEU A 76 4.91 -3.29 -8.85
N ALA A 77 3.80 -4.00 -8.66
CA ALA A 77 3.69 -4.96 -7.57
C ALA A 77 4.77 -6.04 -7.64
N LEU A 78 5.00 -6.55 -8.84
CA LEU A 78 6.05 -7.55 -9.03
C LEU A 78 7.43 -6.95 -8.82
N LYS A 79 7.67 -5.77 -9.33
CA LYS A 79 8.98 -5.14 -9.26
C LYS A 79 9.41 -4.86 -7.84
N VAL A 80 8.48 -4.50 -6.97
CA VAL A 80 8.83 -4.17 -5.58
C VAL A 80 8.52 -5.31 -4.62
N ASN A 81 8.05 -6.45 -5.11
CA ASN A 81 7.69 -7.60 -4.28
C ASN A 81 6.59 -7.27 -3.27
N ALA A 82 5.57 -6.55 -3.72
CA ALA A 82 4.40 -6.31 -2.90
C ALA A 82 3.70 -7.63 -2.58
N HIS A 83 2.91 -7.64 -1.54
CA HIS A 83 2.18 -8.84 -1.15
C HIS A 83 1.04 -9.16 -2.11
N GLY A 84 0.52 -8.15 -2.80
CA GLY A 84 -0.53 -8.37 -3.76
C GLY A 84 -0.79 -7.15 -4.59
N CYS A 85 -1.73 -7.30 -5.52
CA CYS A 85 -2.15 -6.24 -6.41
C CYS A 85 -3.66 -6.23 -6.47
N HIS A 86 -4.25 -5.06 -6.24
CA HIS A 86 -5.70 -4.90 -6.34
C HIS A 86 -6.05 -4.33 -7.70
N ILE A 87 -6.85 -5.07 -8.45
CA ILE A 87 -7.29 -4.61 -9.76
C ILE A 87 -8.74 -4.19 -9.62
N GLY A 88 -8.95 -2.89 -9.72
CA GLY A 88 -10.26 -2.30 -9.58
C GLY A 88 -11.10 -2.53 -10.79
N GLN A 89 -12.05 -1.77 -11.08
CA GLN A 89 -12.99 -1.92 -12.17
C GLN A 89 -14.16 -2.77 -11.77
N GLY A 90 -14.69 -2.50 -10.62
CA GLY A 90 -15.89 -3.19 -10.23
C GLY A 90 -15.66 -4.54 -9.58
N ASP A 91 -14.67 -5.26 -9.99
CA ASP A 91 -14.33 -6.52 -9.36
C ASP A 91 -13.27 -6.31 -8.32
N MET A 92 -13.62 -6.51 -7.10
CA MET A 92 -12.77 -6.25 -5.98
C MET A 92 -11.93 -7.45 -5.66
N SER A 93 -11.00 -7.74 -6.53
CA SER A 93 -10.16 -8.91 -6.34
C SER A 93 -8.77 -8.50 -5.92
N ILE A 94 -8.23 -9.20 -4.98
CA ILE A 94 -6.81 -9.13 -4.72
C ILE A 94 -6.18 -10.27 -5.48
N ILE A 95 -5.39 -9.92 -6.46
CA ILE A 95 -4.79 -10.90 -7.32
C ILE A 95 -3.39 -11.16 -6.85
N ASN A 96 -3.08 -12.45 -6.70
CA ASN A 96 -1.72 -12.84 -6.56
C ASN A 96 -1.07 -12.34 -5.28
N ALA A 97 -1.69 -12.64 -4.18
CA ALA A 97 -1.08 -12.34 -2.90
C ALA A 97 0.23 -13.09 -2.78
N ARG A 98 1.31 -12.37 -2.66
CA ARG A 98 2.61 -13.00 -2.48
C ARG A 98 2.80 -13.35 -1.03
N LYS A 99 3.33 -14.48 -0.85
CA LYS A 99 3.53 -15.00 0.50
C LYS A 99 4.90 -14.69 1.02
#